data_b5d2f467dee41be90093ea6cd8320e23
#
_entry.id   b5d2f467dee41be90093ea6cd8320e23
#
_cell.length_a   1.000
_cell.length_b   1.000
_cell.length_c   1.000
_cell.angle_alpha   90.00
_cell.angle_beta   90.00
_cell.angle_gamma   90.00
#
_symmetry.space_group_name_H-M   'P 1'
#
loop_
_entity.id
_entity.type
_entity.pdbx_description
1 polymer ?
#
loop_
_entity_poly.entity_id
_entity_poly.type
_entity_poly.pdbx_seq_one_letter_code
_entity_poly.pdbx_strand_id
1 'polypeptide(L)'
;MEFLFALLIFVLAAIVIVILYRNNKQEVVKAKDEFDKLSIEKNELYERQLTYVSQIAELKAQLQSKDVQLQYQQEELVGTRERLNKDFQVLANQILEEKTQRFTVANRENMEAILKPLNDKIIEFKIKVEETYDKESKQRFSLEERIRELVALNNQISEDANNLTKALKGNNKIQGNWGEMILETILEKSGLKSGEEYFIQEFITDESGNRIQNDQNKYMQPDVVVVYPGGRKIIIDSKVSLNAYVKYVEADSDAIKIQAEKEHIGSVRQHIDELSNKSYQDYVESLDFVMMFIPNEPAYILAMQLDSGLWDYAYRKRILLISPTNLVASLKVVSDLWKREYQSRNAQEIAKRGAILYDKFAGFVDTLQDVGKNIERSQKAYDKAFSQLKDGNGNLIRQAEMLKDLGVKSQKELPNTDV
;
A
#
# COMPACT_ATOMS: atom_id res chain seq x y z
N MET A 1 -76.99 16.44 59.92
CA MET A 1 -76.46 15.59 58.79
C MET A 1 -75.64 16.39 57.80
N GLU A 2 -76.05 17.56 57.36
CA GLU A 2 -75.34 18.40 56.37
C GLU A 2 -73.95 18.88 56.82
N PHE A 3 -73.77 19.20 58.12
CA PHE A 3 -72.48 19.61 58.63
C PHE A 3 -71.41 18.51 58.67
N LEU A 4 -71.81 17.27 58.90
CA LEU A 4 -70.92 16.12 58.85
C LEU A 4 -70.48 15.78 57.42
N PHE A 5 -71.36 16.02 56.43
CA PHE A 5 -71.07 15.80 55.00
C PHE A 5 -70.12 16.85 54.44
N ALA A 6 -70.29 18.10 54.85
CA ALA A 6 -69.40 19.21 54.49
C ALA A 6 -68.02 19.03 55.07
N LEU A 7 -67.90 18.55 56.30
CA LEU A 7 -66.65 18.24 56.98
C LEU A 7 -65.91 17.09 56.30
N LEU A 8 -66.62 16.07 55.85
CA LEU A 8 -66.07 14.92 55.10
C LEU A 8 -65.48 15.34 53.77
N ILE A 9 -66.21 16.20 53.02
CA ILE A 9 -65.71 16.74 51.73
C ILE A 9 -64.46 17.59 51.96
N PHE A 10 -64.41 18.39 52.99
CA PHE A 10 -63.25 19.23 53.30
C PHE A 10 -62.01 18.38 53.64
N VAL A 11 -62.19 17.29 54.42
CA VAL A 11 -61.11 16.36 54.76
C VAL A 11 -60.62 15.61 53.52
N LEU A 12 -61.53 15.13 52.65
CA LEU A 12 -61.15 14.51 51.36
C LEU A 12 -60.41 15.46 50.43
N ALA A 13 -60.85 16.70 50.30
CA ALA A 13 -60.16 17.71 49.51
C ALA A 13 -58.75 18.02 50.05
N ALA A 14 -58.61 18.11 51.39
CA ALA A 14 -57.29 18.30 52.02
C ALA A 14 -56.34 17.11 51.75
N ILE A 15 -56.84 15.87 51.80
CA ILE A 15 -56.05 14.66 51.51
C ILE A 15 -55.61 14.67 50.02
N VAL A 16 -56.49 15.00 49.08
CA VAL A 16 -56.17 15.10 47.70
C VAL A 16 -55.08 16.17 47.43
N ILE A 17 -55.21 17.33 48.04
CA ILE A 17 -54.22 18.41 47.92
C ILE A 17 -52.84 17.93 48.47
N VAL A 18 -52.80 17.24 49.58
CA VAL A 18 -51.55 16.70 50.16
C VAL A 18 -50.93 15.65 49.25
N ILE A 19 -51.75 14.78 48.64
CA ILE A 19 -51.27 13.76 47.69
C ILE A 19 -50.69 14.42 46.44
N LEU A 20 -51.39 15.40 45.86
CA LEU A 20 -50.92 16.14 44.70
C LEU A 20 -49.64 16.91 44.98
N TYR A 21 -49.56 17.56 46.15
CA TYR A 21 -48.34 18.27 46.56
C TYR A 21 -47.14 17.31 46.74
N ARG A 22 -47.38 16.12 47.30
CA ARG A 22 -46.37 15.12 47.50
C ARG A 22 -45.87 14.49 46.20
N ASN A 23 -46.76 14.22 45.23
CA ASN A 23 -46.44 13.75 43.90
C ASN A 23 -45.61 14.78 43.12
N ASN A 24 -46.07 16.02 43.13
CA ASN A 24 -45.37 17.12 42.41
C ASN A 24 -43.95 17.34 43.01
N LYS A 25 -43.79 17.21 44.33
CA LYS A 25 -42.49 17.28 45.00
C LYS A 25 -41.58 16.12 44.59
N GLN A 26 -42.12 14.92 44.42
CA GLN A 26 -41.35 13.76 43.97
C GLN A 26 -40.90 13.87 42.51
N GLU A 27 -41.76 14.41 41.64
CA GLU A 27 -41.40 14.65 40.25
C GLU A 27 -40.29 15.71 40.11
N VAL A 28 -40.36 16.80 40.88
CA VAL A 28 -39.32 17.83 40.92
C VAL A 28 -37.99 17.29 41.41
N VAL A 29 -37.98 16.40 42.41
CA VAL A 29 -36.75 15.76 42.89
C VAL A 29 -36.17 14.85 41.82
N LYS A 30 -37.00 14.02 41.14
CA LYS A 30 -36.53 13.15 40.07
C LYS A 30 -35.95 13.96 38.88
N ALA A 31 -36.65 15.03 38.48
CA ALA A 31 -36.16 15.88 37.39
C ALA A 31 -34.83 16.57 37.76
N LYS A 32 -34.65 16.92 39.03
CA LYS A 32 -33.37 17.47 39.51
C LYS A 32 -32.25 16.44 39.50
N ASP A 33 -32.51 15.20 39.95
CA ASP A 33 -31.52 14.12 39.90
C ASP A 33 -31.13 13.74 38.48
N GLU A 34 -32.08 13.77 37.54
CA GLU A 34 -31.80 13.55 36.09
C GLU A 34 -30.97 14.68 35.52
N PHE A 35 -31.29 15.93 35.86
CA PHE A 35 -30.52 17.10 35.44
C PHE A 35 -29.09 17.08 35.94
N ASP A 36 -28.88 16.70 37.21
CA ASP A 36 -27.55 16.60 37.80
C ASP A 36 -26.73 15.46 37.14
N LYS A 37 -27.35 14.33 36.81
CA LYS A 37 -26.72 13.23 36.07
C LYS A 37 -26.33 13.68 34.67
N LEU A 38 -27.24 14.35 33.95
CA LEU A 38 -26.96 14.87 32.59
C LEU A 38 -25.84 15.91 32.59
N SER A 39 -25.78 16.72 33.63
CA SER A 39 -24.74 17.73 33.83
C SER A 39 -23.35 17.07 34.05
N ILE A 40 -23.29 15.98 34.82
CA ILE A 40 -22.06 15.23 35.02
C ILE A 40 -21.61 14.57 33.72
N GLU A 41 -22.51 13.90 33.02
CA GLU A 41 -22.22 13.25 31.73
C GLU A 41 -21.74 14.26 30.68
N LYS A 42 -22.39 15.42 30.60
CA LYS A 42 -21.97 16.52 29.76
C LYS A 42 -20.53 16.96 30.06
N ASN A 43 -20.20 17.11 31.35
CA ASN A 43 -18.84 17.52 31.74
C ASN A 43 -17.80 16.45 31.41
N GLU A 44 -18.11 15.19 31.62
CA GLU A 44 -17.22 14.07 31.22
C GLU A 44 -16.99 14.03 29.70
N LEU A 45 -18.04 14.26 28.90
CA LEU A 45 -17.92 14.35 27.44
C LEU A 45 -17.05 15.53 27.01
N TYR A 46 -17.19 16.67 27.71
CA TYR A 46 -16.40 17.88 27.45
C TYR A 46 -14.90 17.64 27.73
N GLU A 47 -14.58 16.99 28.84
CA GLU A 47 -13.20 16.60 29.20
C GLU A 47 -12.61 15.61 28.18
N ARG A 48 -13.40 14.62 27.74
CA ARG A 48 -12.96 13.69 26.68
C ARG A 48 -12.74 14.42 25.36
N GLN A 49 -13.61 15.36 25.00
CA GLN A 49 -13.44 16.16 23.80
C GLN A 49 -12.16 16.99 23.84
N LEU A 50 -11.84 17.63 24.96
CA LEU A 50 -10.60 18.38 25.15
C LEU A 50 -9.36 17.46 25.01
N THR A 51 -9.43 16.26 25.57
CA THR A 51 -8.36 15.27 25.45
C THR A 51 -8.14 14.85 23.99
N TYR A 52 -9.20 14.58 23.24
CA TYR A 52 -9.09 14.25 21.81
C TYR A 52 -8.57 15.41 20.96
N VAL A 53 -9.00 16.63 21.25
CA VAL A 53 -8.48 17.83 20.55
C VAL A 53 -6.97 17.98 20.78
N SER A 54 -6.51 17.77 22.01
CA SER A 54 -5.08 17.78 22.36
C SER A 54 -4.30 16.68 21.62
N GLN A 55 -4.82 15.45 21.61
CA GLN A 55 -4.20 14.34 20.87
C GLN A 55 -4.13 14.59 19.36
N ILE A 56 -5.19 15.14 18.78
CA ILE A 56 -5.21 15.52 17.36
C ILE A 56 -4.18 16.61 17.05
N ALA A 57 -4.03 17.60 17.93
CA ALA A 57 -3.03 18.65 17.78
C ALA A 57 -1.61 18.08 17.84
N GLU A 58 -1.35 17.18 18.79
CA GLU A 58 -0.06 16.49 18.92
C GLU A 58 0.27 15.63 17.70
N LEU A 59 -0.68 14.79 17.25
CA LEU A 59 -0.51 13.96 16.06
C LEU A 59 -0.28 14.79 14.78
N LYS A 60 -0.97 15.95 14.65
CA LYS A 60 -0.71 16.87 13.55
C LYS A 60 0.69 17.46 13.58
N ALA A 61 1.18 17.84 14.77
CA ALA A 61 2.55 18.33 14.93
C ALA A 61 3.60 17.26 14.60
N GLN A 62 3.37 16.01 15.02
CA GLN A 62 4.23 14.88 14.69
C GLN A 62 4.24 14.60 13.18
N LEU A 63 3.08 14.63 12.50
CA LEU A 63 2.96 14.48 11.06
C LEU A 63 3.73 15.58 10.32
N GLN A 64 3.56 16.82 10.73
CA GLN A 64 4.26 17.97 10.12
C GLN A 64 5.78 17.85 10.31
N SER A 65 6.25 17.43 11.49
CA SER A 65 7.66 17.16 11.75
C SER A 65 8.21 16.04 10.86
N LYS A 66 7.45 14.97 10.67
CA LYS A 66 7.82 13.86 9.79
C LYS A 66 7.87 14.27 8.31
N ASP A 67 6.96 15.11 7.86
CA ASP A 67 6.96 15.63 6.49
C ASP A 67 8.20 16.50 6.22
N VAL A 68 8.55 17.37 7.16
CA VAL A 68 9.79 18.18 7.07
C VAL A 68 11.04 17.30 7.06
N GLN A 69 11.08 16.25 7.90
CA GLN A 69 12.18 15.29 7.93
C GLN A 69 12.31 14.53 6.60
N LEU A 70 11.21 14.13 5.99
CA LEU A 70 11.17 13.46 4.69
C LEU A 70 11.63 14.41 3.57
N GLN A 71 11.22 15.68 3.58
CA GLN A 71 11.69 16.69 2.62
C GLN A 71 13.19 16.88 2.71
N TYR A 72 13.73 17.02 3.94
CA TYR A 72 15.18 17.16 4.14
C TYR A 72 15.95 15.93 3.63
N GLN A 73 15.49 14.71 3.90
CA GLN A 73 16.10 13.49 3.37
C GLN A 73 16.03 13.41 1.83
N GLN A 74 14.96 13.90 1.22
CA GLN A 74 14.84 13.97 -0.23
C GLN A 74 15.82 14.97 -0.85
N GLU A 75 15.97 16.15 -0.24
CA GLU A 75 16.94 17.15 -0.69
C GLU A 75 18.38 16.66 -0.55
N GLU A 76 18.71 15.95 0.54
CA GLU A 76 20.03 15.34 0.76
C GLU A 76 20.34 14.26 -0.28
N LEU A 77 19.36 13.41 -0.61
CA LEU A 77 19.49 12.39 -1.66
C LEU A 77 19.70 13.02 -3.04
N VAL A 78 18.96 14.09 -3.36
CA VAL A 78 19.12 14.82 -4.63
C VAL A 78 20.49 15.47 -4.68
N GLY A 79 20.92 16.14 -3.61
CA GLY A 79 22.25 16.76 -3.53
C GLY A 79 23.40 15.77 -3.60
N THR A 80 23.26 14.59 -3.00
CA THR A 80 24.25 13.49 -3.09
C THR A 80 24.34 12.95 -4.51
N ARG A 81 23.19 12.78 -5.18
CA ARG A 81 23.10 12.34 -6.57
C ARG A 81 23.74 13.34 -7.54
N GLU A 82 23.51 14.63 -7.34
CA GLU A 82 24.13 15.68 -8.16
C GLU A 82 25.66 15.73 -7.99
N ARG A 83 26.15 15.57 -6.76
CA ARG A 83 27.60 15.46 -6.48
C ARG A 83 28.22 14.24 -7.15
N LEU A 84 27.62 13.06 -6.98
CA LEU A 84 28.06 11.83 -7.65
C LEU A 84 28.08 11.95 -9.17
N ASN A 85 27.08 12.59 -9.77
CA ASN A 85 27.01 12.80 -11.21
C ASN A 85 28.10 13.78 -11.69
N LYS A 86 28.38 14.82 -10.91
CA LYS A 86 29.44 15.80 -11.17
C LYS A 86 30.83 15.19 -11.01
N ASP A 87 31.04 14.42 -9.94
CA ASP A 87 32.30 13.74 -9.69
C ASP A 87 32.58 12.67 -10.76
N PHE A 88 31.54 11.97 -11.22
CA PHE A 88 31.64 11.02 -12.32
C PHE A 88 31.96 11.72 -13.66
N GLN A 89 31.37 12.87 -13.95
CA GLN A 89 31.70 13.66 -15.13
C GLN A 89 33.13 14.20 -15.08
N VAL A 90 33.58 14.70 -13.93
CA VAL A 90 34.93 15.18 -13.75
C VAL A 90 35.95 14.05 -13.91
N LEU A 91 35.70 12.89 -13.30
CA LEU A 91 36.55 11.71 -13.40
C LEU A 91 36.60 11.16 -14.84
N ALA A 92 35.44 11.09 -15.53
CA ALA A 92 35.37 10.67 -16.92
C ALA A 92 36.12 11.63 -17.84
N ASN A 93 35.99 12.94 -17.63
CA ASN A 93 36.71 13.94 -18.41
C ASN A 93 38.22 13.92 -18.11
N GLN A 94 38.63 13.73 -16.87
CA GLN A 94 40.02 13.61 -16.46
C GLN A 94 40.70 12.38 -17.06
N ILE A 95 40.02 11.23 -17.07
CA ILE A 95 40.48 10.01 -17.73
C ILE A 95 40.54 10.20 -19.25
N LEU A 96 39.60 10.91 -19.85
CA LEU A 96 39.60 11.27 -21.26
C LEU A 96 40.73 12.24 -21.62
N GLU A 97 40.93 13.31 -20.85
CA GLU A 97 42.00 14.30 -21.11
C GLU A 97 43.41 13.76 -20.93
N GLU A 98 43.72 13.01 -19.86
CA GLU A 98 45.03 12.40 -19.67
C GLU A 98 45.42 11.36 -20.73
N LYS A 99 44.44 10.72 -21.34
CA LYS A 99 44.68 9.67 -22.36
C LYS A 99 44.53 10.17 -23.79
N THR A 100 43.83 11.28 -24.01
CA THR A 100 43.57 11.80 -25.39
C THR A 100 44.79 12.50 -26.02
N GLN A 101 45.72 13.00 -25.22
CA GLN A 101 46.96 13.58 -25.74
C GLN A 101 47.99 12.58 -26.31
N ARG A 102 47.73 11.26 -26.14
CA ARG A 102 48.64 10.19 -26.58
C ARG A 102 48.03 9.23 -27.61
N PHE A 103 46.81 9.45 -28.03
CA PHE A 103 46.13 8.55 -28.99
C PHE A 103 45.90 9.20 -30.36
N THR A 104 46.48 8.64 -31.39
CA THR A 104 46.33 9.01 -32.82
C THR A 104 44.85 8.85 -33.26
N VAL A 105 44.48 9.63 -34.31
CA VAL A 105 43.14 9.79 -34.85
C VAL A 105 42.39 8.45 -35.15
N ALA A 106 43.11 7.40 -35.52
CA ALA A 106 42.54 6.07 -35.82
C ALA A 106 41.90 5.35 -34.63
N ASN A 107 42.30 5.68 -33.38
CA ASN A 107 41.71 5.10 -32.15
C ASN A 107 40.49 5.87 -31.66
N ARG A 108 40.30 7.10 -32.12
CA ARG A 108 39.19 7.97 -31.71
C ARG A 108 37.85 7.47 -32.29
N GLU A 109 37.83 7.03 -33.54
CA GLU A 109 36.62 6.47 -34.17
C GLU A 109 36.17 5.14 -33.54
N ASN A 110 37.10 4.27 -33.16
CA ASN A 110 36.79 3.01 -32.50
C ASN A 110 36.30 3.21 -31.06
N MET A 111 36.82 4.23 -30.35
CA MET A 111 36.36 4.52 -28.99
C MET A 111 35.00 5.22 -28.97
N GLU A 112 34.69 6.09 -29.94
CA GLU A 112 33.35 6.67 -30.10
C GLU A 112 32.29 5.59 -30.35
N ALA A 113 32.61 4.57 -31.13
CA ALA A 113 31.73 3.46 -31.43
C ALA A 113 31.40 2.59 -30.18
N ILE A 114 32.31 2.56 -29.19
CA ILE A 114 32.11 1.81 -27.93
C ILE A 114 31.46 2.68 -26.84
N LEU A 115 31.81 3.96 -26.77
CA LEU A 115 31.32 4.88 -25.73
C LEU A 115 29.91 5.41 -26.02
N LYS A 116 29.50 5.54 -27.31
CA LYS A 116 28.18 6.02 -27.68
C LYS A 116 27.05 5.11 -27.19
N PRO A 117 27.10 3.77 -27.38
CA PRO A 117 26.09 2.86 -26.82
C PRO A 117 26.03 2.87 -25.27
N LEU A 118 27.17 3.10 -24.60
CA LEU A 118 27.23 3.19 -23.14
C LEU A 118 26.57 4.48 -22.64
N ASN A 119 26.85 5.61 -23.31
CA ASN A 119 26.21 6.89 -22.99
C ASN A 119 24.70 6.84 -23.23
N ASP A 120 24.26 6.21 -24.33
CA ASP A 120 22.83 6.02 -24.65
C ASP A 120 22.14 5.17 -23.59
N LYS A 121 22.81 4.12 -23.09
CA LYS A 121 22.29 3.28 -22.00
C LYS A 121 22.23 4.01 -20.65
N ILE A 122 23.18 4.88 -20.36
CA ILE A 122 23.16 5.73 -19.16
C ILE A 122 22.05 6.76 -19.23
N ILE A 123 21.80 7.34 -20.40
CA ILE A 123 20.70 8.28 -20.63
C ILE A 123 19.34 7.53 -20.51
N GLU A 124 19.21 6.36 -21.12
CA GLU A 124 18.01 5.51 -20.99
C GLU A 124 17.73 5.13 -19.51
N PHE A 125 18.77 4.77 -18.77
CA PHE A 125 18.66 4.50 -17.32
C PHE A 125 18.23 5.74 -16.54
N LYS A 126 18.81 6.93 -16.84
CA LYS A 126 18.44 8.20 -16.22
C LYS A 126 16.96 8.52 -16.46
N ILE A 127 16.49 8.43 -17.72
CA ILE A 127 15.09 8.68 -18.10
C ILE A 127 14.17 7.71 -17.33
N LYS A 128 14.53 6.44 -17.25
CA LYS A 128 13.73 5.41 -16.57
C LYS A 128 13.64 5.63 -15.06
N VAL A 129 14.69 6.15 -14.44
CA VAL A 129 14.71 6.56 -13.04
C VAL A 129 13.84 7.81 -12.83
N GLU A 130 13.94 8.82 -13.71
CA GLU A 130 13.11 10.03 -13.67
C GLU A 130 11.63 9.72 -13.90
N GLU A 131 11.27 8.86 -14.85
CA GLU A 131 9.90 8.39 -15.06
C GLU A 131 9.32 7.66 -13.84
N THR A 132 10.15 6.90 -13.12
CA THR A 132 9.72 6.19 -11.92
C THR A 132 9.44 7.17 -10.78
N TYR A 133 10.26 8.22 -10.62
CA TYR A 133 10.06 9.26 -9.61
C TYR A 133 8.87 10.18 -9.93
N ASP A 134 8.65 10.54 -11.20
CA ASP A 134 7.49 11.34 -11.63
C ASP A 134 6.17 10.57 -11.42
N LYS A 135 6.18 9.25 -11.64
CA LYS A 135 5.05 8.40 -11.30
C LYS A 135 4.75 8.38 -9.81
N GLU A 136 5.76 8.37 -8.96
CA GLU A 136 5.61 8.35 -7.51
C GLU A 136 5.07 9.68 -6.96
N SER A 137 5.52 10.81 -7.50
CA SER A 137 5.00 12.15 -7.15
C SER A 137 3.54 12.33 -7.59
N LYS A 138 3.18 11.90 -8.80
CA LYS A 138 1.80 11.89 -9.30
C LYS A 138 0.89 10.95 -8.51
N GLN A 139 1.41 9.87 -7.95
CA GLN A 139 0.63 8.95 -7.11
C GLN A 139 0.24 9.54 -5.75
N ARG A 140 0.98 10.50 -5.20
CA ARG A 140 0.61 11.22 -3.96
C ARG A 140 -0.59 12.14 -4.17
N PHE A 141 -0.66 12.87 -5.29
CA PHE A 141 -1.84 13.68 -5.65
C PHE A 141 -3.09 12.83 -5.91
N SER A 142 -2.90 11.59 -6.39
CA SER A 142 -4.00 10.66 -6.65
C SER A 142 -4.65 10.08 -5.39
N LEU A 143 -4.06 10.22 -4.20
CA LEU A 143 -4.63 9.66 -2.98
C LEU A 143 -5.87 10.43 -2.52
N GLU A 144 -5.82 11.76 -2.56
CA GLU A 144 -6.97 12.60 -2.22
C GLU A 144 -8.12 12.43 -3.22
N GLU A 145 -7.78 12.37 -4.51
CA GLU A 145 -8.76 12.11 -5.58
C GLU A 145 -9.40 10.72 -5.44
N ARG A 146 -8.59 9.69 -5.15
CA ARG A 146 -9.09 8.33 -4.89
C ARG A 146 -9.93 8.21 -3.62
N ILE A 147 -9.61 8.97 -2.57
CA ILE A 147 -10.46 9.02 -1.37
C ILE A 147 -11.81 9.65 -1.72
N ARG A 148 -11.84 10.70 -2.54
CA ARG A 148 -13.09 11.31 -3.02
C ARG A 148 -13.90 10.33 -3.88
N GLU A 149 -13.23 9.61 -4.79
CA GLU A 149 -13.87 8.56 -5.60
C GLU A 149 -14.43 7.44 -4.72
N LEU A 150 -13.69 7.01 -3.68
CA LEU A 150 -14.15 5.99 -2.74
C LEU A 150 -15.34 6.46 -1.90
N VAL A 151 -15.36 7.73 -1.46
CA VAL A 151 -16.50 8.30 -0.76
C VAL A 151 -17.73 8.39 -1.68
N ALA A 152 -17.55 8.82 -2.93
CA ALA A 152 -18.62 8.85 -3.93
C ALA A 152 -19.15 7.44 -4.23
N LEU A 153 -18.25 6.48 -4.41
CA LEU A 153 -18.60 5.06 -4.61
C LEU A 153 -19.34 4.48 -3.42
N ASN A 154 -18.89 4.78 -2.20
CA ASN A 154 -19.55 4.32 -0.98
C ASN A 154 -20.96 4.87 -0.85
N ASN A 155 -21.16 6.15 -1.18
CA ASN A 155 -22.50 6.78 -1.19
C ASN A 155 -23.40 6.11 -2.24
N GLN A 156 -22.87 5.83 -3.44
CA GLN A 156 -23.59 5.14 -4.50
C GLN A 156 -23.95 3.70 -4.10
N ILE A 157 -22.98 2.95 -3.55
CA ILE A 157 -23.22 1.59 -3.05
C ILE A 157 -24.26 1.59 -1.94
N SER A 158 -24.23 2.56 -1.03
CA SER A 158 -25.19 2.68 0.05
C SER A 158 -26.60 3.01 -0.46
N GLU A 159 -26.72 3.85 -1.47
CA GLU A 159 -27.98 4.24 -2.10
C GLU A 159 -28.55 3.07 -2.92
N ASP A 160 -27.74 2.40 -3.72
CA ASP A 160 -28.10 1.20 -4.47
C ASP A 160 -28.50 0.05 -3.54
N ALA A 161 -27.79 -0.10 -2.41
CA ALA A 161 -28.09 -1.05 -1.36
C ALA A 161 -29.49 -0.82 -0.74
N ASN A 162 -29.80 0.42 -0.44
CA ASN A 162 -31.11 0.78 0.13
C ASN A 162 -32.25 0.58 -0.88
N ASN A 163 -32.05 0.97 -2.13
CA ASN A 163 -33.06 0.83 -3.18
C ASN A 163 -33.33 -0.65 -3.50
N LEU A 164 -32.27 -1.44 -3.60
CA LEU A 164 -32.40 -2.86 -3.94
C LEU A 164 -32.87 -3.70 -2.74
N THR A 165 -32.52 -3.33 -1.52
CA THR A 165 -33.03 -3.99 -0.31
C THR A 165 -34.55 -3.91 -0.25
N LYS A 166 -35.16 -2.80 -0.68
CA LYS A 166 -36.61 -2.65 -0.83
C LYS A 166 -37.17 -3.50 -1.98
N ALA A 167 -36.45 -3.64 -3.09
CA ALA A 167 -36.88 -4.40 -4.26
C ALA A 167 -36.77 -5.93 -4.10
N LEU A 168 -35.85 -6.42 -3.25
CA LEU A 168 -35.57 -7.86 -3.06
C LEU A 168 -36.29 -8.49 -1.86
N LYS A 169 -37.44 -7.98 -1.49
CA LYS A 169 -38.27 -8.45 -0.39
C LYS A 169 -38.52 -9.97 -0.44
N GLY A 170 -38.10 -10.70 0.60
CA GLY A 170 -38.45 -12.09 0.83
C GLY A 170 -37.61 -13.15 0.10
N ASN A 171 -36.57 -12.81 -0.66
CA ASN A 171 -35.73 -13.79 -1.34
C ASN A 171 -34.28 -13.78 -0.81
N ASN A 172 -34.02 -14.62 0.19
CA ASN A 172 -32.70 -14.73 0.84
C ASN A 172 -31.57 -15.10 -0.13
N LYS A 173 -31.84 -15.89 -1.17
CA LYS A 173 -30.83 -16.31 -2.15
C LYS A 173 -30.37 -15.12 -3.00
N ILE A 174 -31.31 -14.27 -3.43
CA ILE A 174 -30.98 -13.08 -4.23
C ILE A 174 -30.26 -12.05 -3.38
N GLN A 175 -30.64 -11.90 -2.10
CA GLN A 175 -29.93 -11.02 -1.15
C GLN A 175 -28.49 -11.50 -0.90
N GLY A 176 -28.25 -12.82 -0.81
CA GLY A 176 -26.91 -13.40 -0.70
C GLY A 176 -26.04 -13.08 -1.92
N ASN A 177 -26.52 -13.39 -3.12
CA ASN A 177 -25.80 -13.12 -4.37
C ASN A 177 -25.50 -11.62 -4.55
N TRP A 178 -26.43 -10.77 -4.12
CA TRP A 178 -26.22 -9.33 -4.16
C TRP A 178 -25.13 -8.86 -3.18
N GLY A 179 -25.10 -9.41 -1.95
CA GLY A 179 -24.06 -9.13 -0.97
C GLY A 179 -22.66 -9.52 -1.49
N GLU A 180 -22.58 -10.68 -2.17
CA GLU A 180 -21.33 -11.13 -2.82
C GLU A 180 -20.93 -10.17 -3.97
N MET A 181 -21.88 -9.72 -4.81
CA MET A 181 -21.62 -8.76 -5.89
C MET A 181 -21.10 -7.41 -5.36
N ILE A 182 -21.66 -6.89 -4.25
CA ILE A 182 -21.15 -5.66 -3.62
C ILE A 182 -19.74 -5.89 -3.11
N LEU A 183 -19.46 -7.00 -2.46
CA LEU A 183 -18.13 -7.35 -1.96
C LEU A 183 -17.13 -7.42 -3.11
N GLU A 184 -17.49 -8.06 -4.22
CA GLU A 184 -16.65 -8.14 -5.42
C GLU A 184 -16.39 -6.76 -6.03
N THR A 185 -17.42 -5.92 -6.16
CA THR A 185 -17.29 -4.54 -6.66
C THR A 185 -16.33 -3.71 -5.79
N ILE A 186 -16.40 -3.85 -4.46
CA ILE A 186 -15.48 -3.18 -3.55
C ILE A 186 -14.04 -3.65 -3.76
N LEU A 187 -13.83 -4.96 -3.92
CA LEU A 187 -12.52 -5.54 -4.17
C LEU A 187 -11.91 -5.08 -5.49
N GLU A 188 -12.66 -5.11 -6.58
CA GLU A 188 -12.21 -4.62 -7.90
C GLU A 188 -11.76 -3.15 -7.86
N LYS A 189 -12.48 -2.33 -7.08
CA LYS A 189 -12.18 -0.89 -6.95
C LYS A 189 -11.18 -0.57 -5.84
N SER A 190 -10.77 -1.53 -5.02
CA SER A 190 -9.80 -1.35 -3.93
C SER A 190 -8.40 -1.01 -4.42
N GLY A 191 -8.06 -1.41 -5.65
CA GLY A 191 -6.73 -1.32 -6.24
C GLY A 191 -5.85 -2.53 -5.93
N LEU A 192 -6.41 -3.58 -5.35
CA LEU A 192 -5.77 -4.88 -5.18
C LEU A 192 -5.84 -5.69 -6.48
N LYS A 193 -4.88 -6.58 -6.70
CA LYS A 193 -4.80 -7.43 -7.88
C LYS A 193 -5.53 -8.75 -7.66
N SER A 194 -6.50 -9.02 -8.51
CA SER A 194 -7.21 -10.31 -8.53
C SER A 194 -6.26 -11.45 -8.89
N GLY A 195 -6.37 -12.57 -8.18
CA GLY A 195 -5.54 -13.75 -8.38
C GLY A 195 -4.11 -13.66 -7.81
N GLU A 196 -3.71 -12.51 -7.23
CA GLU A 196 -2.42 -12.33 -6.56
C GLU A 196 -2.59 -11.83 -5.12
N GLU A 197 -3.41 -10.78 -4.93
CA GLU A 197 -3.58 -10.08 -3.65
C GLU A 197 -4.94 -10.37 -3.02
N TYR A 198 -5.92 -10.80 -3.82
CA TYR A 198 -7.18 -11.36 -3.35
C TYR A 198 -7.71 -12.46 -4.27
N PHE A 199 -8.51 -13.36 -3.72
CA PHE A 199 -9.12 -14.50 -4.39
C PHE A 199 -10.59 -14.61 -4.02
N ILE A 200 -11.45 -14.86 -5.01
CA ILE A 200 -12.90 -14.98 -4.84
C ILE A 200 -13.27 -16.44 -4.95
N GLN A 201 -14.05 -16.96 -3.98
CA GLN A 201 -14.60 -18.32 -3.93
C GLN A 201 -13.54 -19.42 -4.17
N GLU A 202 -12.30 -19.19 -3.71
CA GLU A 202 -11.23 -20.17 -3.81
C GLU A 202 -11.29 -21.17 -2.65
N PHE A 203 -11.08 -22.45 -2.96
CA PHE A 203 -10.99 -23.47 -1.94
C PHE A 203 -9.72 -23.34 -1.13
N ILE A 204 -9.83 -23.48 0.19
CA ILE A 204 -8.65 -23.54 1.05
C ILE A 204 -7.92 -24.86 0.77
N THR A 205 -6.61 -24.79 0.53
CA THR A 205 -5.74 -25.92 0.23
C THR A 205 -4.65 -26.06 1.28
N ASP A 206 -4.21 -27.30 1.51
CA ASP A 206 -3.02 -27.62 2.30
C ASP A 206 -1.71 -27.32 1.52
N GLU A 207 -0.55 -27.51 2.15
CA GLU A 207 0.77 -27.34 1.53
C GLU A 207 0.99 -28.23 0.29
N SER A 208 0.24 -29.32 0.16
CA SER A 208 0.30 -30.27 -0.95
C SER A 208 -0.69 -29.93 -2.08
N GLY A 209 -1.48 -28.86 -1.93
CA GLY A 209 -2.48 -28.43 -2.91
C GLY A 209 -3.83 -29.17 -2.82
N ASN A 210 -4.06 -30.03 -1.80
CA ASN A 210 -5.33 -30.70 -1.60
C ASN A 210 -6.34 -29.78 -0.91
N ARG A 211 -7.62 -29.85 -1.32
CA ARG A 211 -8.68 -29.06 -0.70
C ARG A 211 -8.93 -29.55 0.73
N ILE A 212 -8.96 -28.62 1.67
CA ILE A 212 -9.24 -28.90 3.08
C ILE A 212 -10.74 -29.05 3.28
N GLN A 213 -11.12 -30.05 4.08
CA GLN A 213 -12.48 -30.27 4.55
C GLN A 213 -12.59 -29.94 6.04
N ASN A 214 -13.71 -29.36 6.46
CA ASN A 214 -14.01 -29.15 7.86
C ASN A 214 -14.43 -30.48 8.54
N ASP A 215 -14.66 -30.43 9.86
CA ASP A 215 -15.09 -31.59 10.68
C ASP A 215 -16.41 -32.23 10.20
N GLN A 216 -17.17 -31.55 9.34
CA GLN A 216 -18.42 -32.03 8.73
C GLN A 216 -18.21 -32.60 7.32
N ASN A 217 -16.98 -32.85 6.87
CA ASN A 217 -16.61 -33.31 5.53
C ASN A 217 -17.05 -32.37 4.39
N LYS A 218 -17.22 -31.07 4.65
CA LYS A 218 -17.49 -30.06 3.62
C LYS A 218 -16.20 -29.33 3.25
N TYR A 219 -15.97 -29.14 1.96
CA TYR A 219 -14.87 -28.34 1.48
C TYR A 219 -15.00 -26.89 1.96
N MET A 220 -13.89 -26.33 2.40
CA MET A 220 -13.84 -24.97 2.90
C MET A 220 -13.62 -23.99 1.76
N GLN A 221 -14.67 -23.23 1.46
CA GLN A 221 -14.70 -22.23 0.39
C GLN A 221 -15.23 -20.91 0.97
N PRO A 222 -14.36 -19.98 1.39
CA PRO A 222 -14.77 -18.65 1.80
C PRO A 222 -15.18 -17.82 0.57
N ASP A 223 -16.01 -16.78 0.79
CA ASP A 223 -16.42 -15.91 -0.29
C ASP A 223 -15.20 -15.13 -0.84
N VAL A 224 -14.34 -14.63 0.03
CA VAL A 224 -13.11 -13.92 -0.36
C VAL A 224 -11.96 -14.23 0.59
N VAL A 225 -10.77 -14.35 0.02
CA VAL A 225 -9.49 -14.37 0.75
C VAL A 225 -8.65 -13.19 0.29
N VAL A 226 -8.27 -12.30 1.20
CA VAL A 226 -7.34 -11.19 0.94
C VAL A 226 -5.98 -11.54 1.51
N VAL A 227 -4.94 -11.38 0.70
CA VAL A 227 -3.56 -11.69 1.09
C VAL A 227 -2.83 -10.40 1.45
N TYR A 228 -2.10 -10.42 2.57
CA TYR A 228 -1.23 -9.34 3.00
C TYR A 228 0.21 -9.57 2.56
N PRO A 229 1.02 -8.53 2.43
CA PRO A 229 2.46 -8.70 2.32
C PRO A 229 3.00 -9.56 3.48
N GLY A 230 3.85 -10.55 3.15
CA GLY A 230 4.32 -11.52 4.14
C GLY A 230 3.48 -12.80 4.22
N GLY A 231 2.46 -12.96 3.33
CA GLY A 231 1.73 -14.22 3.16
C GLY A 231 0.56 -14.44 4.11
N ARG A 232 0.33 -13.54 5.09
CA ARG A 232 -0.85 -13.63 5.96
C ARG A 232 -2.13 -13.40 5.17
N LYS A 233 -3.19 -14.11 5.53
CA LYS A 233 -4.47 -14.06 4.83
C LYS A 233 -5.58 -13.58 5.77
N ILE A 234 -6.54 -12.86 5.25
CA ILE A 234 -7.79 -12.55 5.93
C ILE A 234 -8.95 -13.07 5.11
N ILE A 235 -9.92 -13.66 5.79
CA ILE A 235 -11.11 -14.21 5.16
C ILE A 235 -12.25 -13.22 5.36
N ILE A 236 -13.03 -13.00 4.30
CA ILE A 236 -14.24 -12.17 4.32
C ILE A 236 -15.38 -13.06 3.85
N ASP A 237 -16.46 -13.15 4.65
CA ASP A 237 -17.66 -13.91 4.34
C ASP A 237 -18.87 -12.97 4.36
N SER A 238 -19.68 -13.00 3.31
CA SER A 238 -20.82 -12.09 3.08
C SER A 238 -22.15 -12.81 3.27
N LYS A 239 -22.52 -13.08 4.52
CA LYS A 239 -23.74 -13.85 4.82
C LYS A 239 -24.63 -13.18 5.85
N VAL A 240 -25.33 -12.11 5.46
CA VAL A 240 -26.30 -11.46 6.33
C VAL A 240 -27.66 -11.34 5.65
N SER A 241 -28.72 -11.87 6.30
CA SER A 241 -30.09 -11.65 5.86
C SER A 241 -30.54 -10.23 6.24
N LEU A 242 -30.98 -9.45 5.27
CA LEU A 242 -31.51 -8.10 5.46
C LEU A 242 -33.03 -8.04 5.62
N ASN A 243 -33.73 -9.20 5.63
CA ASN A 243 -35.21 -9.25 5.69
C ASN A 243 -35.76 -8.54 6.93
N ALA A 244 -35.14 -8.72 8.10
CA ALA A 244 -35.57 -8.07 9.32
C ALA A 244 -35.32 -6.56 9.28
N TYR A 245 -34.22 -6.12 8.67
CA TYR A 245 -33.94 -4.69 8.44
C TYR A 245 -34.98 -4.07 7.48
N VAL A 246 -35.38 -4.74 6.42
CA VAL A 246 -36.45 -4.26 5.52
C VAL A 246 -37.75 -4.10 6.27
N LYS A 247 -38.17 -5.10 7.08
CA LYS A 247 -39.36 -5.00 7.93
C LYS A 247 -39.29 -3.80 8.90
N TYR A 248 -38.09 -3.51 9.45
CA TYR A 248 -37.87 -2.37 10.32
C TYR A 248 -38.10 -1.04 9.59
N VAL A 249 -37.54 -0.89 8.38
CA VAL A 249 -37.67 0.34 7.59
C VAL A 249 -39.12 0.58 7.10
N GLU A 250 -39.83 -0.50 6.82
CA GLU A 250 -41.22 -0.45 6.31
C GLU A 250 -42.30 -0.51 7.41
N ALA A 251 -41.89 -0.55 8.69
CA ALA A 251 -42.84 -0.71 9.79
C ALA A 251 -43.75 0.53 9.96
N ASP A 252 -45.06 0.32 9.82
CA ASP A 252 -46.09 1.35 10.01
C ASP A 252 -46.47 1.57 11.48
N SER A 253 -46.01 0.71 12.38
CA SER A 253 -46.32 0.81 13.82
C SER A 253 -45.07 0.49 14.68
N ASP A 254 -45.01 1.10 15.87
CA ASP A 254 -43.92 0.89 16.82
C ASP A 254 -43.80 -0.58 17.26
N ALA A 255 -44.91 -1.29 17.37
CA ALA A 255 -44.93 -2.72 17.74
C ALA A 255 -44.22 -3.59 16.67
N ILE A 256 -44.49 -3.35 15.39
CA ILE A 256 -43.82 -4.06 14.26
C ILE A 256 -42.34 -3.67 14.22
N LYS A 257 -42.03 -2.42 14.48
CA LYS A 257 -40.65 -1.92 14.49
C LYS A 257 -39.81 -2.60 15.57
N ILE A 258 -40.31 -2.65 16.80
CA ILE A 258 -39.64 -3.34 17.94
C ILE A 258 -39.44 -4.84 17.64
N GLN A 259 -40.42 -5.49 17.01
CA GLN A 259 -40.28 -6.90 16.63
C GLN A 259 -39.20 -7.09 15.55
N ALA A 260 -39.18 -6.22 14.54
CA ALA A 260 -38.19 -6.26 13.46
C ALA A 260 -36.76 -5.97 13.97
N GLU A 261 -36.60 -5.08 14.97
CA GLU A 261 -35.32 -4.83 15.66
C GLU A 261 -34.77 -6.10 16.33
N LYS A 262 -35.62 -6.82 17.05
CA LYS A 262 -35.23 -8.09 17.70
C LYS A 262 -34.86 -9.17 16.68
N GLU A 263 -35.65 -9.28 15.59
CA GLU A 263 -35.37 -10.21 14.50
C GLU A 263 -34.04 -9.88 13.81
N HIS A 264 -33.73 -8.58 13.62
CA HIS A 264 -32.48 -8.13 13.01
C HIS A 264 -31.26 -8.51 13.83
N ILE A 265 -31.24 -8.20 15.14
CA ILE A 265 -30.14 -8.59 16.03
C ILE A 265 -30.02 -10.11 16.10
N GLY A 266 -31.16 -10.83 16.24
CA GLY A 266 -31.19 -12.29 16.24
C GLY A 266 -30.55 -12.90 14.99
N SER A 267 -30.87 -12.34 13.82
CA SER A 267 -30.29 -12.76 12.54
C SER A 267 -28.77 -12.51 12.50
N VAL A 268 -28.31 -11.33 12.91
CA VAL A 268 -26.87 -11.00 12.92
C VAL A 268 -26.11 -11.94 13.88
N ARG A 269 -26.64 -12.18 15.08
CA ARG A 269 -26.02 -13.11 16.06
C ARG A 269 -25.97 -14.53 15.51
N GLN A 270 -27.04 -15.01 14.89
CA GLN A 270 -27.07 -16.34 14.26
C GLN A 270 -25.97 -16.47 13.20
N HIS A 271 -25.79 -15.47 12.34
CA HIS A 271 -24.74 -15.50 11.30
C HIS A 271 -23.33 -15.46 11.90
N ILE A 272 -23.12 -14.72 13.01
CA ILE A 272 -21.86 -14.78 13.76
C ILE A 272 -21.58 -16.21 14.23
N ASP A 273 -22.58 -16.89 14.76
CA ASP A 273 -22.46 -18.27 15.27
C ASP A 273 -22.16 -19.25 14.14
N GLU A 274 -22.90 -19.16 13.05
CA GLU A 274 -22.69 -20.00 11.86
C GLU A 274 -21.28 -19.81 11.27
N LEU A 275 -20.80 -18.57 11.20
CA LEU A 275 -19.48 -18.27 10.65
C LEU A 275 -18.36 -18.72 11.61
N SER A 276 -18.54 -18.51 12.91
CA SER A 276 -17.57 -18.97 13.92
C SER A 276 -17.43 -20.50 13.89
N ASN A 277 -18.52 -21.23 13.67
CA ASN A 277 -18.51 -22.70 13.58
C ASN A 277 -17.80 -23.24 12.32
N LYS A 278 -17.55 -22.40 11.29
CA LYS A 278 -16.75 -22.80 10.12
C LYS A 278 -15.25 -22.87 10.43
N SER A 279 -14.77 -22.23 11.52
CA SER A 279 -13.40 -22.28 12.02
C SER A 279 -12.32 -22.04 10.95
N TYR A 280 -12.55 -21.16 9.99
CA TYR A 280 -11.61 -20.88 8.89
C TYR A 280 -10.20 -20.54 9.37
N GLN A 281 -10.07 -19.85 10.50
CA GLN A 281 -8.82 -19.42 11.11
C GLN A 281 -7.93 -20.58 11.57
N ASP A 282 -8.48 -21.76 11.78
CA ASP A 282 -7.71 -22.92 12.24
C ASP A 282 -7.02 -23.68 11.09
N TYR A 283 -7.40 -23.38 9.84
CA TYR A 283 -6.94 -24.08 8.63
C TYR A 283 -6.09 -23.22 7.69
N VAL A 284 -5.91 -21.95 7.97
CA VAL A 284 -5.13 -21.04 7.14
C VAL A 284 -4.16 -20.29 8.03
N GLU A 285 -2.92 -20.06 7.59
CA GLU A 285 -2.05 -19.02 8.21
C GLU A 285 -2.72 -17.66 8.04
N SER A 286 -3.81 -17.44 8.77
CA SER A 286 -4.63 -16.24 8.71
C SER A 286 -4.33 -15.32 9.87
N LEU A 287 -4.78 -14.08 9.77
CA LEU A 287 -5.03 -13.25 10.93
C LEU A 287 -6.07 -13.97 11.80
N ASP A 288 -5.97 -13.83 13.14
CA ASP A 288 -6.77 -14.55 14.13
C ASP A 288 -8.29 -14.34 14.02
N PHE A 289 -8.76 -13.64 12.99
CA PHE A 289 -10.15 -13.23 12.82
C PHE A 289 -10.65 -13.44 11.39
N VAL A 290 -11.95 -13.72 11.27
CA VAL A 290 -12.70 -13.73 10.01
C VAL A 290 -13.58 -12.49 9.97
N MET A 291 -13.64 -11.79 8.83
CA MET A 291 -14.51 -10.64 8.64
C MET A 291 -15.90 -11.09 8.18
N MET A 292 -16.95 -10.73 8.92
CA MET A 292 -18.33 -10.87 8.50
C MET A 292 -18.81 -9.58 7.84
N PHE A 293 -19.00 -9.61 6.55
CA PHE A 293 -19.40 -8.44 5.76
C PHE A 293 -20.92 -8.28 5.76
N ILE A 294 -21.38 -7.11 6.19
CA ILE A 294 -22.79 -6.70 6.17
C ILE A 294 -22.97 -5.72 5.02
N PRO A 295 -23.57 -6.11 3.88
CA PRO A 295 -23.55 -5.33 2.63
C PRO A 295 -24.40 -4.06 2.63
N ASN A 296 -25.02 -3.71 3.75
CA ASN A 296 -25.84 -2.51 3.93
C ASN A 296 -25.37 -1.71 5.14
N GLU A 297 -24.86 -0.50 4.91
CA GLU A 297 -24.31 0.37 5.96
C GLU A 297 -25.34 0.74 7.04
N PRO A 298 -26.57 1.19 6.70
CA PRO A 298 -27.61 1.46 7.70
C PRO A 298 -28.04 0.25 8.53
N ALA A 299 -28.08 -0.96 7.95
CA ALA A 299 -28.38 -2.18 8.67
C ALA A 299 -27.25 -2.54 9.68
N TYR A 300 -26.00 -2.34 9.30
CA TYR A 300 -24.86 -2.49 10.20
C TYR A 300 -24.95 -1.50 11.37
N ILE A 301 -25.19 -0.21 11.07
CA ILE A 301 -25.30 0.84 12.09
C ILE A 301 -26.46 0.52 13.05
N LEU A 302 -27.62 0.13 12.54
CA LEU A 302 -28.78 -0.26 13.34
C LEU A 302 -28.44 -1.41 14.31
N ALA A 303 -27.80 -2.47 13.81
CA ALA A 303 -27.41 -3.60 14.65
C ALA A 303 -26.49 -3.18 15.81
N MET A 304 -25.50 -2.31 15.52
CA MET A 304 -24.55 -1.81 16.52
C MET A 304 -25.19 -0.84 17.53
N GLN A 305 -26.22 -0.09 17.14
CA GLN A 305 -26.97 0.80 18.02
C GLN A 305 -27.91 0.04 18.97
N LEU A 306 -28.59 -0.98 18.45
CA LEU A 306 -29.55 -1.77 19.21
C LEU A 306 -28.90 -2.72 20.22
N ASP A 307 -27.70 -3.19 19.93
CA ASP A 307 -26.97 -4.14 20.78
C ASP A 307 -25.53 -3.68 20.99
N SER A 308 -25.30 -2.94 22.08
CA SER A 308 -23.96 -2.45 22.44
C SER A 308 -22.94 -3.55 22.76
N GLY A 309 -23.41 -4.77 23.08
CA GLY A 309 -22.58 -5.94 23.32
C GLY A 309 -22.26 -6.77 22.07
N LEU A 310 -22.84 -6.43 20.91
CA LEU A 310 -22.74 -7.22 19.68
C LEU A 310 -21.29 -7.33 19.17
N TRP A 311 -20.54 -6.24 19.27
CA TRP A 311 -19.13 -6.23 18.88
C TRP A 311 -18.29 -7.19 19.76
N ASP A 312 -18.43 -7.10 21.06
CA ASP A 312 -17.71 -7.98 22.02
C ASP A 312 -18.12 -9.45 21.84
N TYR A 313 -19.40 -9.70 21.57
CA TYR A 313 -19.91 -11.03 21.25
C TYR A 313 -19.27 -11.63 20.01
N ALA A 314 -19.17 -10.87 18.91
CA ALA A 314 -18.52 -11.29 17.67
C ALA A 314 -17.01 -11.47 17.88
N TYR A 315 -16.35 -10.52 18.54
CA TYR A 315 -14.92 -10.52 18.81
C TYR A 315 -14.46 -11.75 19.60
N ARG A 316 -15.19 -12.15 20.64
CA ARG A 316 -14.93 -13.38 21.40
C ARG A 316 -15.02 -14.64 20.56
N LYS A 317 -15.78 -14.59 19.48
CA LYS A 317 -15.94 -15.68 18.49
C LYS A 317 -14.96 -15.56 17.31
N ARG A 318 -13.98 -14.67 17.41
CA ARG A 318 -13.00 -14.37 16.37
C ARG A 318 -13.63 -13.87 15.05
N ILE A 319 -14.77 -13.18 15.16
CA ILE A 319 -15.48 -12.55 14.04
C ILE A 319 -15.38 -11.04 14.18
N LEU A 320 -15.00 -10.37 13.10
CA LEU A 320 -15.02 -8.91 12.98
C LEU A 320 -16.18 -8.50 12.08
N LEU A 321 -17.13 -7.73 12.62
CA LEU A 321 -18.23 -7.17 11.83
C LEU A 321 -17.70 -6.00 11.00
N ILE A 322 -17.95 -6.04 9.69
CA ILE A 322 -17.47 -4.99 8.79
C ILE A 322 -18.57 -4.52 7.83
N SER A 323 -18.70 -3.21 7.72
CA SER A 323 -19.60 -2.52 6.79
C SER A 323 -18.90 -2.21 5.46
N PRO A 324 -19.61 -1.80 4.40
CA PRO A 324 -19.02 -1.38 3.13
C PRO A 324 -17.97 -0.27 3.31
N THR A 325 -18.29 0.77 4.07
CA THR A 325 -17.36 1.89 4.33
C THR A 325 -16.07 1.42 5.01
N ASN A 326 -16.20 0.61 6.05
CA ASN A 326 -15.05 0.12 6.79
C ASN A 326 -14.23 -0.88 5.97
N LEU A 327 -14.86 -1.69 5.13
CA LEU A 327 -14.18 -2.61 4.22
C LEU A 327 -13.35 -1.85 3.19
N VAL A 328 -13.93 -0.84 2.53
CA VAL A 328 -13.21 0.02 1.58
C VAL A 328 -11.97 0.63 2.23
N ALA A 329 -12.11 1.19 3.44
CA ALA A 329 -10.98 1.76 4.19
C ALA A 329 -9.90 0.71 4.51
N SER A 330 -10.32 -0.47 4.96
CA SER A 330 -9.40 -1.58 5.29
C SER A 330 -8.63 -2.09 4.07
N LEU A 331 -9.33 -2.32 2.95
CA LEU A 331 -8.71 -2.78 1.71
C LEU A 331 -7.74 -1.74 1.12
N LYS A 332 -8.02 -0.45 1.33
CA LYS A 332 -7.11 0.62 0.94
C LYS A 332 -5.79 0.54 1.68
N VAL A 333 -5.85 0.29 2.99
CA VAL A 333 -4.63 0.07 3.79
C VAL A 333 -3.84 -1.13 3.26
N VAL A 334 -4.52 -2.23 2.93
CA VAL A 334 -3.87 -3.42 2.36
C VAL A 334 -3.21 -3.10 1.00
N SER A 335 -3.91 -2.38 0.13
CA SER A 335 -3.36 -1.94 -1.16
C SER A 335 -2.10 -1.08 -1.00
N ASP A 336 -2.09 -0.18 -0.01
CA ASP A 336 -0.93 0.67 0.26
C ASP A 336 0.24 -0.13 0.90
N LEU A 337 -0.05 -1.17 1.69
CA LEU A 337 0.96 -2.11 2.19
C LEU A 337 1.61 -2.89 1.02
N TRP A 338 0.83 -3.37 0.06
CA TRP A 338 1.36 -4.04 -1.13
C TRP A 338 2.23 -3.13 -1.98
N LYS A 339 1.84 -1.86 -2.19
CA LYS A 339 2.67 -0.89 -2.90
C LYS A 339 4.03 -0.70 -2.23
N ARG A 340 4.07 -0.57 -0.90
CA ARG A 340 5.32 -0.46 -0.15
C ARG A 340 6.18 -1.72 -0.28
N GLU A 341 5.56 -2.88 -0.25
CA GLU A 341 6.25 -4.16 -0.43
C GLU A 341 6.90 -4.25 -1.81
N TYR A 342 6.16 -3.90 -2.89
CA TYR A 342 6.72 -3.87 -4.24
C TYR A 342 7.87 -2.85 -4.38
N GLN A 343 7.73 -1.67 -3.77
CA GLN A 343 8.80 -0.67 -3.75
C GLN A 343 10.04 -1.21 -3.05
N SER A 344 9.88 -1.85 -1.89
CA SER A 344 10.99 -2.46 -1.15
C SER A 344 11.69 -3.55 -1.95
N ARG A 345 10.94 -4.47 -2.57
CA ARG A 345 11.50 -5.53 -3.44
C ARG A 345 12.23 -4.96 -4.65
N ASN A 346 11.65 -3.96 -5.31
CA ASN A 346 12.29 -3.30 -6.45
C ASN A 346 13.59 -2.60 -6.04
N ALA A 347 13.63 -1.91 -4.88
CA ALA A 347 14.83 -1.28 -4.37
C ALA A 347 15.95 -2.30 -4.09
N GLN A 348 15.62 -3.44 -3.49
CA GLN A 348 16.57 -4.53 -3.27
C GLN A 348 17.10 -5.12 -4.58
N GLU A 349 16.25 -5.32 -5.57
CA GLU A 349 16.67 -5.84 -6.87
C GLU A 349 17.55 -4.84 -7.63
N ILE A 350 17.22 -3.54 -7.58
CA ILE A 350 18.07 -2.47 -8.13
C ILE A 350 19.44 -2.46 -7.46
N ALA A 351 19.51 -2.54 -6.12
CA ALA A 351 20.78 -2.59 -5.39
C ALA A 351 21.62 -3.80 -5.78
N LYS A 352 21.00 -4.98 -5.89
CA LYS A 352 21.67 -6.21 -6.33
C LYS A 352 22.22 -6.10 -7.76
N ARG A 353 21.43 -5.58 -8.69
CA ARG A 353 21.88 -5.37 -10.09
C ARG A 353 22.94 -4.30 -10.18
N GLY A 354 22.85 -3.26 -9.35
CA GLY A 354 23.87 -2.21 -9.23
C GLY A 354 25.22 -2.76 -8.79
N ALA A 355 25.25 -3.62 -7.78
CA ALA A 355 26.48 -4.29 -7.33
C ALA A 355 27.11 -5.13 -8.44
N ILE A 356 26.33 -5.95 -9.14
CA ILE A 356 26.81 -6.78 -10.26
C ILE A 356 27.35 -5.91 -11.41
N LEU A 357 26.70 -4.79 -11.69
CA LEU A 357 27.18 -3.85 -12.72
C LEU A 357 28.49 -3.20 -12.32
N TYR A 358 28.64 -2.81 -11.05
CA TYR A 358 29.88 -2.25 -10.52
C TYR A 358 31.05 -3.23 -10.65
N ASP A 359 30.88 -4.49 -10.27
CA ASP A 359 31.90 -5.53 -10.40
C ASP A 359 32.35 -5.74 -11.85
N LYS A 360 31.39 -5.75 -12.78
CA LYS A 360 31.71 -5.84 -14.22
C LYS A 360 32.44 -4.61 -14.73
N PHE A 361 32.09 -3.43 -14.25
CA PHE A 361 32.76 -2.20 -14.62
C PHE A 361 34.22 -2.15 -14.10
N ALA A 362 34.43 -2.57 -12.85
CA ALA A 362 35.78 -2.68 -12.29
C ALA A 362 36.65 -3.63 -13.13
N GLY A 363 36.17 -4.82 -13.46
CA GLY A 363 36.88 -5.77 -14.33
C GLY A 363 37.15 -5.23 -15.75
N PHE A 364 36.23 -4.43 -16.30
CA PHE A 364 36.46 -3.77 -17.58
C PHE A 364 37.58 -2.73 -17.51
N VAL A 365 37.61 -1.92 -16.43
CA VAL A 365 38.67 -0.92 -16.21
C VAL A 365 40.04 -1.59 -16.10
N ASP A 366 40.16 -2.71 -15.37
CA ASP A 366 41.40 -3.47 -15.25
C ASP A 366 41.88 -3.98 -16.63
N THR A 367 40.95 -4.54 -17.42
CA THR A 367 41.26 -5.02 -18.78
C THR A 367 41.74 -3.86 -19.69
N LEU A 368 41.09 -2.70 -19.60
CA LEU A 368 41.45 -1.52 -20.38
C LEU A 368 42.85 -1.00 -20.01
N GLN A 369 43.21 -1.04 -18.71
CA GLN A 369 44.56 -0.67 -18.24
C GLN A 369 45.63 -1.63 -18.80
N ASP A 370 45.34 -2.93 -18.87
CA ASP A 370 46.26 -3.91 -19.44
C ASP A 370 46.45 -3.73 -20.94
N VAL A 371 45.39 -3.41 -21.68
CA VAL A 371 45.49 -3.00 -23.09
C VAL A 371 46.40 -1.76 -23.24
N GLY A 372 46.21 -0.76 -22.38
CA GLY A 372 47.08 0.43 -22.38
C GLY A 372 48.57 0.12 -22.18
N LYS A 373 48.91 -0.76 -21.21
CA LYS A 373 50.27 -1.24 -20.95
C LYS A 373 50.88 -1.96 -22.16
N ASN A 374 50.09 -2.79 -22.84
CA ASN A 374 50.52 -3.55 -24.00
C ASN A 374 50.77 -2.63 -25.22
N ILE A 375 49.96 -1.60 -25.42
CA ILE A 375 50.20 -0.58 -26.46
C ILE A 375 51.49 0.18 -26.15
N GLU A 376 51.75 0.58 -24.91
CA GLU A 376 53.00 1.26 -24.53
C GLU A 376 54.22 0.39 -24.78
N ARG A 377 54.14 -0.91 -24.45
CA ARG A 377 55.22 -1.89 -24.76
C ARG A 377 55.45 -2.03 -26.28
N SER A 378 54.40 -2.09 -27.06
CA SER A 378 54.47 -2.18 -28.51
C SER A 378 55.09 -0.90 -29.08
N GLN A 379 54.74 0.28 -28.59
CA GLN A 379 55.33 1.53 -28.98
C GLN A 379 56.85 1.58 -28.72
N LYS A 380 57.26 1.20 -27.48
CA LYS A 380 58.69 1.16 -27.12
C LYS A 380 59.46 0.16 -28.02
N ALA A 381 58.84 -0.99 -28.34
CA ALA A 381 59.46 -1.98 -29.27
C ALA A 381 59.60 -1.42 -30.68
N TYR A 382 58.59 -0.70 -31.18
CA TYR A 382 58.66 -0.03 -32.46
C TYR A 382 59.73 1.03 -32.51
N ASP A 383 59.78 1.92 -31.51
CA ASP A 383 60.78 3.01 -31.43
C ASP A 383 62.22 2.45 -31.38
N LYS A 384 62.41 1.31 -30.65
CA LYS A 384 63.71 0.62 -30.62
C LYS A 384 64.08 0.04 -31.99
N ALA A 385 63.14 -0.61 -32.68
CA ALA A 385 63.39 -1.17 -34.01
C ALA A 385 63.68 -0.04 -35.03
N PHE A 386 62.96 1.06 -34.94
CA PHE A 386 63.15 2.21 -35.81
C PHE A 386 64.51 2.89 -35.57
N SER A 387 64.92 3.03 -34.32
CA SER A 387 66.27 3.51 -33.96
C SER A 387 67.40 2.62 -34.49
N GLN A 388 67.25 1.31 -34.44
CA GLN A 388 68.22 0.37 -35.07
C GLN A 388 68.25 0.49 -36.59
N LEU A 389 67.13 0.82 -37.23
CA LEU A 389 67.03 0.95 -38.68
C LEU A 389 67.63 2.29 -39.18
N LYS A 390 67.26 3.43 -38.55
CA LYS A 390 67.50 4.76 -39.10
C LYS A 390 68.32 5.70 -38.18
N ASP A 391 67.93 5.83 -36.91
CA ASP A 391 68.38 6.96 -36.05
C ASP A 391 69.51 6.60 -35.10
N GLY A 392 69.72 5.31 -34.78
CA GLY A 392 70.71 4.84 -33.81
C GLY A 392 72.15 4.85 -34.33
N ASN A 393 73.13 4.92 -33.40
CA ASN A 393 74.54 4.81 -33.73
C ASN A 393 74.82 3.46 -34.43
N GLY A 394 75.35 3.50 -35.64
CA GLY A 394 75.63 2.28 -36.40
C GLY A 394 74.38 1.64 -37.00
N ASN A 395 73.33 2.42 -37.29
CA ASN A 395 72.07 1.96 -37.85
C ASN A 395 72.21 1.21 -39.18
N LEU A 396 71.23 0.34 -39.46
CA LEU A 396 71.28 -0.57 -40.64
C LEU A 396 71.37 0.17 -41.98
N ILE A 397 70.67 1.31 -42.13
CA ILE A 397 70.67 2.12 -43.34
C ILE A 397 72.09 2.65 -43.59
N ARG A 398 72.70 3.25 -42.58
CA ARG A 398 74.09 3.77 -42.70
C ARG A 398 75.12 2.68 -42.98
N GLN A 399 74.97 1.52 -42.39
CA GLN A 399 75.87 0.39 -42.72
C GLN A 399 75.65 -0.13 -44.14
N ALA A 400 74.41 -0.16 -44.62
CA ALA A 400 74.12 -0.56 -45.99
C ALA A 400 74.65 0.47 -47.00
N GLU A 401 74.57 1.78 -46.71
CA GLU A 401 75.21 2.84 -47.49
C GLU A 401 76.73 2.69 -47.56
N MET A 402 77.37 2.46 -46.42
CA MET A 402 78.84 2.23 -46.38
C MET A 402 79.25 1.02 -47.15
N LEU A 403 78.47 -0.10 -47.18
CA LEU A 403 78.73 -1.28 -48.04
C LEU A 403 78.56 -0.96 -49.51
N LYS A 404 77.61 -0.12 -49.88
CA LYS A 404 77.43 0.34 -51.26
C LYS A 404 78.63 1.20 -51.72
N ASP A 405 79.12 2.09 -50.89
CA ASP A 405 80.32 2.88 -51.13
C ASP A 405 81.60 2.01 -51.32
N LEU A 406 81.69 0.88 -50.63
CA LEU A 406 82.72 -0.11 -50.77
C LEU A 406 82.59 -1.01 -52.01
N GLY A 407 81.59 -0.75 -52.90
CA GLY A 407 81.42 -1.45 -54.16
C GLY A 407 80.50 -2.66 -54.17
N VAL A 408 79.78 -2.91 -53.10
CA VAL A 408 78.77 -4.01 -53.05
C VAL A 408 77.60 -3.63 -53.99
N LYS A 409 77.33 -4.43 -55.03
CA LYS A 409 76.21 -4.26 -55.93
C LYS A 409 74.95 -4.84 -55.31
N SER A 410 73.94 -4.01 -54.94
CA SER A 410 72.61 -4.46 -54.50
C SER A 410 71.63 -4.46 -55.68
N GLN A 411 70.73 -5.43 -55.73
CA GLN A 411 69.67 -5.51 -56.74
C GLN A 411 68.43 -4.67 -56.38
N LYS A 412 68.34 -4.19 -55.13
CA LYS A 412 67.20 -3.40 -54.63
C LYS A 412 67.73 -2.11 -53.99
N GLU A 413 67.04 -1.02 -54.23
CA GLU A 413 67.25 0.22 -53.48
C GLU A 413 66.56 0.15 -52.14
N LEU A 414 67.15 0.82 -51.15
CA LEU A 414 66.53 0.93 -49.81
C LEU A 414 65.20 1.73 -49.96
N PRO A 415 64.14 1.26 -49.38
CA PRO A 415 62.89 2.02 -49.42
C PRO A 415 63.07 3.36 -48.76
N ASN A 416 62.40 4.39 -49.32
CA ASN A 416 62.35 5.72 -48.73
C ASN A 416 61.68 5.60 -47.36
N THR A 417 62.41 5.87 -46.28
CA THR A 417 61.96 5.68 -44.90
C THR A 417 61.49 7.00 -44.30
N ASP A 418 61.03 7.94 -45.09
CA ASP A 418 60.37 9.16 -44.64
C ASP A 418 58.91 8.82 -44.26
N VAL A 419 58.67 8.30 -43.01
CA VAL A 419 57.36 8.09 -42.39
C VAL A 419 57.31 8.99 -41.14
#